data_65867a52e7839d1968780cdedb622e13
#
_entry.id   65867a52e7839d1968780cdedb622e13
#
_cell.length_a   1.000
_cell.length_b   1.000
_cell.length_c   1.000
_cell.angle_alpha   90.00
_cell.angle_beta   90.00
_cell.angle_gamma   90.00
#
_symmetry.space_group_name_H-M   'P 1'
#
loop_
_entity.id
_entity.type
_entity.pdbx_description
1 polymer ?
#
loop_
_entity_poly.entity_id
_entity_poly.type
_entity_poly.pdbx_seq_one_letter_code
_entity_poly.pdbx_strand_id
1 'polypeptide(L)'
;MTSNLASTEIAEHGLGLRKEAEMIVKERKEGHNLEDIEEKITISRHFREKVVQPILKRHFGRDEFLGRINEIVYFLPFSKSELSKLVERELNFWSDKAKKNHDVEVLWDKQVCISISNQTVDYIIR
;
A
#
# COMPACT_ATOMS: atom_id res chain seq x y z
N MET A 1 4.46 -9.74 -15.82
CA MET A 1 5.62 -10.15 -14.98
C MET A 1 5.59 -9.35 -13.70
N THR A 2 5.78 -9.99 -12.56
CA THR A 2 5.88 -9.33 -11.24
C THR A 2 7.28 -9.54 -10.68
N SER A 3 7.78 -8.57 -9.91
CA SER A 3 9.11 -8.59 -9.33
C SER A 3 9.14 -7.83 -8.00
N ASN A 4 10.06 -8.19 -7.12
CA ASN A 4 10.34 -7.47 -5.87
C ASN A 4 11.55 -6.52 -6.00
N LEU A 5 12.02 -6.26 -7.21
CA LEU A 5 13.11 -5.33 -7.47
C LEU A 5 12.75 -3.92 -7.01
N ALA A 6 13.70 -3.25 -6.37
CA ALA A 6 13.53 -1.92 -5.79
C ALA A 6 12.39 -1.82 -4.74
N SER A 7 12.00 -2.94 -4.11
CA SER A 7 10.90 -2.95 -3.15
C SER A 7 11.16 -2.05 -1.95
N THR A 8 12.37 -2.03 -1.42
CA THR A 8 12.78 -1.20 -0.28
C THR A 8 12.71 0.28 -0.64
N GLU A 9 13.29 0.67 -1.77
CA GLU A 9 13.32 2.06 -2.24
C GLU A 9 11.92 2.57 -2.55
N ILE A 10 11.07 1.73 -3.16
CA ILE A 10 9.67 2.07 -3.45
C ILE A 10 8.87 2.21 -2.15
N ALA A 11 9.09 1.33 -1.17
CA ALA A 11 8.42 1.39 0.12
C ALA A 11 8.80 2.66 0.90
N GLU A 12 10.10 2.98 0.98
CA GLU A 12 10.58 4.20 1.65
C GLU A 12 10.05 5.46 1.00
N HIS A 13 10.08 5.52 -0.33
CA HIS A 13 9.53 6.66 -1.09
C HIS A 13 8.02 6.80 -0.89
N GLY A 14 7.27 5.70 -0.94
CA GLY A 14 5.83 5.67 -0.70
C GLY A 14 5.45 6.13 0.71
N LEU A 15 6.20 5.70 1.74
CA LEU A 15 6.01 6.16 3.11
C LEU A 15 6.33 7.66 3.27
N GLY A 16 7.36 8.16 2.58
CA GLY A 16 7.68 9.59 2.53
C GLY A 16 6.54 10.42 1.97
N LEU A 17 6.04 10.04 0.79
CA LEU A 17 4.91 10.72 0.14
C LEU A 17 3.64 10.72 1.00
N ARG A 18 3.36 9.64 1.73
CA ARG A 18 2.21 9.58 2.65
C ARG A 18 2.36 10.52 3.84
N LYS A 19 3.57 10.59 4.44
CA LYS A 19 3.85 11.54 5.53
C LYS A 19 3.70 12.99 5.08
N GLU A 20 4.19 13.32 3.89
CA GLU A 20 4.02 14.66 3.31
C GLU A 20 2.54 14.97 3.06
N ALA A 21 1.77 14.03 2.54
CA ALA A 21 0.33 14.17 2.34
C ALA A 21 -0.41 14.39 3.66
N GLU A 22 -0.09 13.61 4.72
CA GLU A 22 -0.67 13.79 6.06
C GLU A 22 -0.32 15.16 6.67
N MET A 23 0.90 15.67 6.46
CA MET A 23 1.30 17.00 6.94
C MET A 23 0.53 18.11 6.24
N ILE A 24 0.37 18.02 4.91
CA ILE A 24 -0.42 18.98 4.12
C ILE A 24 -1.88 19.02 4.59
N VAL A 25 -2.46 17.86 4.93
CA VAL A 25 -3.84 17.79 5.46
C VAL A 25 -3.94 18.43 6.84
N LYS A 26 -2.95 18.23 7.71
CA LYS A 26 -2.92 18.86 9.05
C LYS A 26 -2.78 20.37 8.99
N GLU A 27 -2.02 20.89 8.02
CA GLU A 27 -1.82 22.32 7.83
C GLU A 27 -3.05 23.01 7.20
N ARG A 28 -3.71 22.33 6.27
CA ARG A 28 -4.93 22.81 5.64
C ARG A 28 -6.13 22.38 6.48
N LYS A 29 -6.47 23.14 7.50
CA LYS A 29 -7.61 22.93 8.41
C LYS A 29 -9.00 22.85 7.77
N GLU A 30 -9.14 22.65 6.47
CA GLU A 30 -10.42 22.68 5.75
C GLU A 30 -10.62 21.43 4.88
N GLY A 31 -11.56 20.60 5.27
CA GLY A 31 -12.59 19.96 4.43
C GLY A 31 -12.19 18.90 3.40
N HIS A 32 -10.93 18.48 3.30
CA HIS A 32 -10.56 17.40 2.38
C HIS A 32 -10.42 16.07 3.14
N ASN A 33 -11.15 15.05 2.70
CA ASN A 33 -11.05 13.70 3.23
C ASN A 33 -9.65 13.14 2.96
N LEU A 34 -9.04 12.54 3.99
CA LEU A 34 -7.76 11.82 3.88
C LEU A 34 -7.78 10.79 2.75
N GLU A 35 -8.92 10.15 2.50
CA GLU A 35 -9.11 9.16 1.45
C GLU A 35 -8.87 9.74 0.04
N ASP A 36 -9.33 10.96 -0.24
CA ASP A 36 -9.14 11.62 -1.55
C ASP A 36 -7.68 11.99 -1.84
N ILE A 37 -6.89 12.19 -0.79
CA ILE A 37 -5.47 12.53 -0.91
C ILE A 37 -4.62 11.25 -1.01
N GLU A 38 -4.97 10.20 -0.28
CA GLU A 38 -4.31 8.90 -0.35
C GLU A 38 -4.45 8.25 -1.74
N GLU A 39 -5.59 8.41 -2.41
CA GLU A 39 -5.80 7.93 -3.79
C GLU A 39 -4.95 8.65 -4.84
N LYS A 40 -4.49 9.87 -4.55
CA LYS A 40 -3.70 10.70 -5.48
C LYS A 40 -2.19 10.55 -5.33
N ILE A 41 -1.72 9.69 -4.41
CA ILE A 41 -0.29 9.45 -4.23
C ILE A 41 0.25 8.66 -5.41
N THR A 42 0.99 9.32 -6.28
CA THR A 42 1.65 8.71 -7.43
C THR A 42 3.16 8.85 -7.32
N ILE A 43 3.86 7.83 -7.78
CA ILE A 43 5.34 7.87 -7.84
C ILE A 43 5.76 8.95 -8.85
N SER A 44 6.62 9.86 -8.40
CA SER A 44 7.13 10.94 -9.23
C SER A 44 7.95 10.38 -10.41
N ARG A 45 7.90 11.08 -11.55
CA ARG A 45 8.71 10.73 -12.72
C ARG A 45 10.21 10.73 -12.40
N HIS A 46 10.65 11.70 -11.59
CA HIS A 46 12.04 11.80 -11.15
C HIS A 46 12.50 10.55 -10.37
N PHE A 47 11.69 10.05 -9.44
CA PHE A 47 12.01 8.83 -8.69
C PHE A 47 12.09 7.60 -9.61
N ARG A 48 11.15 7.51 -10.56
CA ARG A 48 11.15 6.44 -11.56
C ARG A 48 12.46 6.42 -12.37
N GLU A 49 12.87 7.57 -12.88
CA GLU A 49 14.04 7.69 -13.76
C GLU A 49 15.37 7.59 -12.99
N LYS A 50 15.44 8.13 -11.77
CA LYS A 50 16.69 8.22 -11.00
C LYS A 50 16.95 7.03 -10.08
N VAL A 51 15.92 6.36 -9.62
CA VAL A 51 16.06 5.26 -8.65
C VAL A 51 15.66 3.92 -9.27
N VAL A 52 14.43 3.81 -9.77
CA VAL A 52 13.89 2.52 -10.20
C VAL A 52 14.54 2.02 -11.49
N GLN A 53 14.65 2.87 -12.51
CA GLN A 53 15.24 2.48 -13.79
C GLN A 53 16.69 2.00 -13.67
N PRO A 54 17.60 2.66 -12.93
CA PRO A 54 18.95 2.16 -12.73
C PRO A 54 19.02 0.79 -12.05
N ILE A 55 18.13 0.52 -11.07
CA ILE A 55 18.03 -0.77 -10.39
C ILE A 55 17.61 -1.86 -11.38
N LEU A 56 16.56 -1.61 -12.17
CA LEU A 56 16.09 -2.53 -13.19
C LEU A 56 17.16 -2.78 -14.25
N LYS A 57 17.83 -1.72 -14.71
CA LYS A 57 18.91 -1.80 -15.71
C LYS A 57 20.07 -2.67 -15.21
N ARG A 58 20.47 -2.48 -13.96
CA ARG A 58 21.54 -3.30 -13.33
C ARG A 58 21.14 -4.76 -13.22
N HIS A 59 19.87 -5.03 -12.89
CA HIS A 59 19.38 -6.40 -12.71
C HIS A 59 19.27 -7.15 -14.05
N PHE A 60 18.67 -6.51 -15.04
CA PHE A 60 18.45 -7.14 -16.35
C PHE A 60 19.66 -7.08 -17.29
N GLY A 61 20.65 -6.25 -16.99
CA GLY A 61 21.93 -6.18 -17.71
C GLY A 61 21.86 -5.72 -19.17
N ARG A 62 20.66 -5.46 -19.71
CA ARG A 62 20.43 -5.06 -21.11
C ARG A 62 19.34 -3.99 -21.20
N ASP A 63 19.66 -2.91 -21.89
CA ASP A 63 18.70 -1.82 -22.17
C ASP A 63 17.53 -2.27 -23.07
N GLU A 64 17.75 -3.26 -23.91
CA GLU A 64 16.72 -3.82 -24.82
C GLU A 64 15.53 -4.41 -24.06
N PHE A 65 15.74 -4.98 -22.87
CA PHE A 65 14.67 -5.52 -22.08
C PHE A 65 13.74 -4.41 -21.55
N LEU A 66 14.31 -3.31 -21.08
CA LEU A 66 13.54 -2.15 -20.60
C LEU A 66 12.73 -1.50 -21.73
N GLY A 67 13.26 -1.49 -22.97
CA GLY A 67 12.56 -0.99 -24.15
C GLY A 67 11.34 -1.83 -24.55
N ARG A 68 11.24 -3.07 -24.09
CA ARG A 68 10.09 -3.96 -24.34
C ARG A 68 8.99 -3.85 -23.28
N ILE A 69 9.26 -3.15 -22.17
CA ILE A 69 8.28 -2.93 -21.11
C ILE A 69 7.41 -1.74 -21.50
N ASN A 70 6.14 -1.98 -21.77
CA ASN A 70 5.22 -0.92 -22.16
C ASN A 70 4.83 -0.05 -20.96
N GLU A 71 4.68 -0.66 -19.79
CA GLU A 71 4.27 0.04 -18.57
C GLU A 71 4.83 -0.64 -17.32
N ILE A 72 5.16 0.17 -16.31
CA ILE A 72 5.61 -0.29 -15.00
C ILE A 72 4.61 0.19 -13.96
N VAL A 73 3.97 -0.76 -13.29
CA VAL A 73 3.04 -0.51 -12.19
C VAL A 73 3.78 -0.71 -10.87
N TYR A 74 3.60 0.23 -9.96
CA TYR A 74 4.25 0.22 -8.65
C TYR A 74 3.24 -0.12 -7.56
N PHE A 75 3.56 -1.10 -6.74
CA PHE A 75 2.80 -1.39 -5.53
C PHE A 75 3.40 -0.62 -4.36
N LEU A 76 2.64 0.33 -3.86
CA LEU A 76 3.00 1.10 -2.67
C LEU A 76 2.53 0.36 -1.40
N PRO A 77 3.20 0.58 -0.25
CA PRO A 77 2.68 0.11 1.03
C PRO A 77 1.26 0.62 1.27
N PHE A 78 0.43 -0.21 1.87
CA PHE A 78 -0.94 0.18 2.21
C PHE A 78 -0.97 1.33 3.21
N SER A 79 -1.94 2.23 3.06
CA SER A 79 -2.29 3.21 4.07
C SER A 79 -3.03 2.55 5.25
N LYS A 80 -3.16 3.28 6.35
CA LYS A 80 -3.93 2.78 7.51
C LYS A 80 -5.40 2.54 7.17
N SER A 81 -5.98 3.41 6.33
CA SER A 81 -7.37 3.26 5.87
C SER A 81 -7.55 2.03 4.98
N GLU A 82 -6.62 1.80 4.05
CA GLU A 82 -6.60 0.62 3.18
C GLU A 82 -6.41 -0.67 3.98
N LEU A 83 -5.52 -0.67 4.98
CA LEU A 83 -5.33 -1.81 5.88
C LEU A 83 -6.59 -2.12 6.68
N SER A 84 -7.29 -1.11 7.19
CA SER A 84 -8.55 -1.31 7.89
C SER A 84 -9.61 -1.94 6.98
N LYS A 85 -9.73 -1.49 5.73
CA LYS A 85 -10.63 -2.08 4.73
C LYS A 85 -10.26 -3.54 4.40
N LEU A 86 -8.95 -3.84 4.32
CA LEU A 86 -8.47 -5.20 4.11
C LEU A 86 -8.83 -6.12 5.29
N VAL A 87 -8.59 -5.67 6.51
CA VAL A 87 -8.95 -6.42 7.73
C VAL A 87 -10.45 -6.68 7.80
N GLU A 88 -11.27 -5.66 7.53
CA GLU A 88 -12.71 -5.81 7.51
C GLU A 88 -13.19 -6.83 6.46
N ARG A 89 -12.59 -6.79 5.27
CA ARG A 89 -12.89 -7.76 4.21
C ARG A 89 -12.53 -9.19 4.62
N GLU A 90 -11.38 -9.39 5.25
CA GLU A 90 -10.97 -10.71 5.72
C GLU A 90 -11.84 -11.21 6.87
N LEU A 91 -12.21 -10.34 7.81
CA LEU A 91 -13.14 -10.69 8.90
C LEU A 91 -14.53 -11.09 8.36
N ASN A 92 -15.05 -10.36 7.38
CA ASN A 92 -16.30 -10.73 6.70
C ASN A 92 -16.20 -12.10 6.02
N PHE A 93 -15.10 -12.37 5.31
CA PHE A 93 -14.87 -13.68 4.69
C PHE A 93 -14.87 -14.83 5.71
N TRP A 94 -14.19 -14.64 6.86
CA TRP A 94 -14.15 -15.65 7.91
C TRP A 94 -15.49 -15.79 8.62
N SER A 95 -16.25 -14.71 8.81
CA SER A 95 -17.62 -14.74 9.36
C SER A 95 -18.56 -15.55 8.46
N ASP A 96 -18.53 -15.28 7.17
CA ASP A 96 -19.35 -16.02 6.19
C ASP A 96 -18.99 -17.51 6.17
N LYS A 97 -17.70 -17.83 6.26
CA LYS A 97 -17.22 -19.21 6.32
C LYS A 97 -17.63 -19.92 7.61
N ALA A 98 -17.56 -19.22 8.75
CA ALA A 98 -18.01 -19.76 10.04
C ALA A 98 -19.52 -20.04 10.04
N LYS A 99 -20.31 -19.11 9.51
CA LYS A 99 -21.75 -19.27 9.38
C LYS A 99 -22.11 -20.44 8.47
N LYS A 100 -21.45 -20.56 7.32
CA LYS A 100 -21.73 -21.63 6.35
C LYS A 100 -21.33 -23.02 6.85
N ASN A 101 -20.21 -23.14 7.58
CA ASN A 101 -19.68 -24.44 7.95
C ASN A 101 -20.13 -24.91 9.33
N HIS A 102 -20.40 -23.97 10.24
CA HIS A 102 -20.64 -24.26 11.66
C HIS A 102 -21.90 -23.60 12.23
N ASP A 103 -22.64 -22.83 11.40
CA ASP A 103 -23.81 -22.05 11.82
C ASP A 103 -23.51 -21.09 13.01
N VAL A 104 -22.27 -20.55 13.03
CA VAL A 104 -21.77 -19.63 14.05
C VAL A 104 -21.72 -18.23 13.47
N GLU A 105 -22.26 -17.26 14.19
CA GLU A 105 -22.17 -15.84 13.85
C GLU A 105 -20.97 -15.23 14.55
N VAL A 106 -20.09 -14.58 13.79
CA VAL A 106 -18.89 -13.89 14.29
C VAL A 106 -19.13 -12.39 14.19
N LEU A 107 -19.06 -11.70 15.34
CA LEU A 107 -19.23 -10.25 15.43
C LEU A 107 -17.93 -9.60 15.92
N TRP A 108 -17.64 -8.41 15.43
CA TRP A 108 -16.49 -7.59 15.84
C TRP A 108 -16.84 -6.11 15.81
N ASP A 109 -16.08 -5.31 16.52
CA ASP A 109 -16.19 -3.86 16.53
C ASP A 109 -15.04 -3.18 15.75
N LYS A 110 -15.14 -1.85 15.59
CA LYS A 110 -14.09 -1.07 14.93
C LYS A 110 -12.74 -1.12 15.66
N GLN A 111 -12.74 -1.32 16.97
CA GLN A 111 -11.50 -1.35 17.75
C GLN A 111 -10.70 -2.61 17.42
N VAL A 112 -11.34 -3.73 17.18
CA VAL A 112 -10.71 -4.97 16.72
C VAL A 112 -10.04 -4.77 15.36
N CYS A 113 -10.74 -4.15 14.40
CA CYS A 113 -10.17 -3.85 13.09
C CYS A 113 -8.93 -2.95 13.19
N ILE A 114 -8.97 -1.91 14.02
CA ILE A 114 -7.84 -1.00 14.25
C ILE A 114 -6.68 -1.72 14.92
N SER A 115 -6.95 -2.56 15.92
CA SER A 115 -5.91 -3.33 16.62
C SER A 115 -5.19 -4.29 15.69
N ILE A 116 -5.93 -5.04 14.87
CA ILE A 116 -5.35 -5.97 13.89
C ILE A 116 -4.53 -5.19 12.84
N SER A 117 -5.06 -4.09 12.30
CA SER A 117 -4.35 -3.30 11.31
C SER A 117 -3.04 -2.73 11.83
N ASN A 118 -3.00 -2.23 13.08
CA ASN A 118 -1.78 -1.73 13.70
C ASN A 118 -0.74 -2.84 13.92
N GLN A 119 -1.15 -4.02 14.40
CA GLN A 119 -0.25 -5.16 14.56
C GLN A 119 0.32 -5.64 13.22
N THR A 120 -0.48 -5.58 12.16
CA THR A 120 -0.03 -5.95 10.80
C THR A 120 1.03 -4.99 10.30
N VAL A 121 0.89 -3.69 10.54
CA VAL A 121 1.91 -2.68 10.21
C VAL A 121 3.22 -2.98 10.93
N ASP A 122 3.17 -3.23 12.24
CA ASP A 122 4.36 -3.53 13.03
C ASP A 122 5.08 -4.80 12.57
N TYR A 123 4.34 -5.77 12.05
CA TYR A 123 4.91 -7.01 11.51
C TYR A 123 5.57 -6.82 10.14
N ILE A 124 5.00 -5.97 9.28
CA ILE A 124 5.53 -5.71 7.92
C ILE A 124 6.79 -4.82 7.97
N ILE A 125 6.90 -3.93 8.97
CA ILE A 125 8.03 -3.00 9.12
C ILE A 125 9.27 -3.67 9.74
N ARG A 126 9.15 -4.85 10.31
CA ARG A 126 10.28 -5.64 10.83
C ARG A 126 10.91 -6.52 9.76
#